data_5db184a7952fca93450a52d5f6fa8b66
#
_entry.id   5db184a7952fca93450a52d5f6fa8b66
#
_cell.length_a   1.000
_cell.length_b   1.000
_cell.length_c   1.000
_cell.angle_alpha   90.00
_cell.angle_beta   90.00
_cell.angle_gamma   90.00
#
_symmetry.space_group_name_H-M   'P 1'
#
loop_
_entity.id
_entity.type
_entity.pdbx_description
1 polymer ?
#
loop_
_entity_poly.entity_id
_entity_poly.type
_entity_poly.pdbx_seq_one_letter_code
_entity_poly.pdbx_strand_id
1 'polypeptide(L)'
;SKFSEVSKPLYKKITPSFTSKLKLNQLPYLIALLLLFTISVVQFLKNKSLRKMQQNVVGSGFHKKSIEINKQLEFSDNLTETEKSVLDILLECSKQNTPTSIDQINRALGVKNKEVTIQNKLRSDTLQMINKKFMVFASTSDTLVEREKTTLDKRVYQYKINERYLNKIK
;
A
#
# COMPACT_ATOMS: atom_id res chain seq x y z
N SER A 1 73.80 41.25 -30.70
CA SER A 1 72.60 40.91 -29.90
C SER A 1 71.69 39.96 -30.68
N LYS A 2 71.67 38.70 -30.19
CA LYS A 2 70.85 37.63 -30.73
C LYS A 2 69.50 37.65 -30.00
N PHE A 3 68.40 37.95 -30.68
CA PHE A 3 67.06 37.73 -30.18
C PHE A 3 66.66 36.27 -30.43
N SER A 4 66.39 35.56 -29.33
CA SER A 4 65.90 34.20 -29.30
C SER A 4 64.40 34.19 -29.73
N GLU A 5 64.06 33.42 -30.75
CA GLU A 5 62.71 33.09 -31.17
C GLU A 5 62.05 32.28 -30.06
N VAL A 6 60.99 32.85 -29.50
CA VAL A 6 60.10 32.13 -28.57
C VAL A 6 59.17 31.27 -29.43
N SER A 7 59.38 29.93 -29.39
CA SER A 7 58.54 28.95 -30.01
C SER A 7 57.15 28.92 -29.34
N LYS A 8 56.07 29.22 -30.12
CA LYS A 8 54.69 29.11 -29.68
C LYS A 8 54.32 27.65 -29.41
N PRO A 9 53.70 27.31 -28.28
CA PRO A 9 53.25 25.96 -28.04
C PRO A 9 52.09 25.62 -28.98
N LEU A 10 52.26 24.52 -29.73
CA LEU A 10 51.25 23.90 -30.57
C LEU A 10 50.15 23.27 -29.69
N TYR A 11 49.07 23.97 -29.43
CA TYR A 11 47.88 23.35 -28.84
C TYR A 11 47.25 22.39 -29.87
N LYS A 12 47.50 21.10 -29.67
CA LYS A 12 46.82 20.05 -30.38
C LYS A 12 45.36 19.98 -29.91
N LYS A 13 44.47 20.52 -30.71
CA LYS A 13 43.03 20.46 -30.46
C LYS A 13 42.57 19.02 -30.53
N ILE A 14 42.43 18.37 -29.34
CA ILE A 14 41.88 17.04 -29.24
C ILE A 14 40.38 17.14 -29.40
N THR A 15 39.88 16.99 -30.63
CA THR A 15 38.46 16.76 -30.87
C THR A 15 38.15 15.33 -30.48
N PRO A 16 37.29 15.10 -29.49
CA PRO A 16 36.86 13.71 -29.19
C PRO A 16 35.99 13.26 -30.37
N SER A 17 36.54 12.40 -31.22
CA SER A 17 35.73 11.72 -32.23
C SER A 17 34.90 10.64 -31.54
N PHE A 18 33.74 11.02 -31.03
CA PHE A 18 32.76 10.13 -30.45
C PHE A 18 31.93 9.45 -31.56
N THR A 19 32.60 8.90 -32.56
CA THR A 19 31.97 8.02 -33.54
C THR A 19 32.44 6.61 -33.28
N SER A 20 32.03 6.05 -32.11
CA SER A 20 32.04 4.62 -31.97
C SER A 20 31.04 4.07 -32.98
N LYS A 21 31.50 3.43 -34.04
CA LYS A 21 30.67 2.67 -34.99
C LYS A 21 29.90 1.63 -34.18
N LEU A 22 28.68 1.96 -33.78
CA LEU A 22 27.75 0.98 -33.24
C LEU A 22 27.65 -0.15 -34.27
N LYS A 23 28.22 -1.32 -33.96
CA LYS A 23 28.07 -2.48 -34.80
C LYS A 23 26.60 -2.77 -34.98
N LEU A 24 26.13 -2.87 -36.20
CA LEU A 24 24.71 -3.05 -36.56
C LEU A 24 24.05 -4.22 -35.79
N ASN A 25 24.83 -5.19 -35.30
CA ASN A 25 24.40 -6.29 -34.46
C ASN A 25 23.99 -5.89 -33.02
N GLN A 26 24.29 -4.66 -32.57
CA GLN A 26 23.93 -4.19 -31.21
C GLN A 26 22.62 -3.39 -31.20
N LEU A 27 22.12 -3.02 -32.37
CA LEU A 27 20.90 -2.24 -32.52
C LEU A 27 19.66 -2.90 -31.87
N PRO A 28 19.39 -4.21 -32.07
CA PRO A 28 18.23 -4.86 -31.44
C PRO A 28 18.32 -4.90 -29.91
N TYR A 29 19.51 -5.02 -29.34
CA TYR A 29 19.70 -4.99 -27.88
C TYR A 29 19.45 -3.61 -27.29
N LEU A 30 19.85 -2.55 -28.00
CA LEU A 30 19.55 -1.17 -27.59
C LEU A 30 18.05 -0.87 -27.63
N ILE A 31 17.34 -1.34 -28.65
CA ILE A 31 15.89 -1.19 -28.76
C ILE A 31 15.18 -1.94 -27.62
N ALA A 32 15.59 -3.19 -27.34
CA ALA A 32 15.03 -3.97 -26.25
C ALA A 32 15.24 -3.32 -24.87
N LEU A 33 16.43 -2.76 -24.63
CA LEU A 33 16.77 -2.07 -23.40
C LEU A 33 15.94 -0.78 -23.23
N LEU A 34 15.72 -0.07 -24.31
CA LEU A 34 14.90 1.15 -24.34
C LEU A 34 13.41 0.83 -24.05
N LEU A 35 12.89 -0.27 -24.59
CA LEU A 35 11.54 -0.75 -24.30
C LEU A 35 11.39 -1.17 -22.84
N LEU A 36 12.34 -1.89 -22.27
CA LEU A 36 12.32 -2.26 -20.85
C LEU A 36 12.37 -1.03 -19.94
N PHE A 37 13.18 -0.03 -20.32
CA PHE A 37 13.24 1.22 -19.56
C PHE A 37 11.91 1.98 -19.59
N THR A 38 11.25 2.07 -20.76
CA THR A 38 9.94 2.75 -20.87
C THR A 38 8.87 2.05 -20.05
N ILE A 39 8.82 0.71 -20.05
CA ILE A 39 7.90 -0.08 -19.23
C ILE A 39 8.14 0.19 -17.73
N SER A 40 9.40 0.19 -17.31
CA SER A 40 9.78 0.48 -15.92
C SER A 40 9.36 1.88 -15.48
N VAL A 41 9.56 2.90 -16.33
CA VAL A 41 9.15 4.28 -16.06
C VAL A 41 7.62 4.39 -15.95
N VAL A 42 6.88 3.75 -16.84
CA VAL A 42 5.41 3.74 -16.80
C VAL A 42 4.89 3.07 -15.51
N GLN A 43 5.47 1.95 -15.10
CA GLN A 43 5.12 1.29 -13.84
C GLN A 43 5.45 2.17 -12.63
N PHE A 44 6.61 2.83 -12.65
CA PHE A 44 7.01 3.76 -11.58
C PHE A 44 6.06 4.95 -11.48
N LEU A 45 5.66 5.56 -12.61
CA LEU A 45 4.70 6.67 -12.65
C LEU A 45 3.30 6.23 -12.17
N LYS A 46 2.83 5.05 -12.58
CA LYS A 46 1.59 4.47 -12.08
C LYS A 46 1.62 4.25 -10.56
N ASN A 47 2.70 3.68 -10.03
CA ASN A 47 2.88 3.50 -8.59
C ASN A 47 2.96 4.83 -7.84
N LYS A 48 3.62 5.85 -8.42
CA LYS A 48 3.71 7.19 -7.83
C LYS A 48 2.35 7.89 -7.83
N SER A 49 1.55 7.73 -8.90
CA SER A 49 0.18 8.25 -8.98
C SER A 49 -0.74 7.60 -7.94
N LEU A 50 -0.65 6.29 -7.77
CA LEU A 50 -1.41 5.56 -6.73
C LEU A 50 -1.00 6.00 -5.32
N ARG A 51 0.29 6.21 -5.06
CA ARG A 51 0.77 6.73 -3.77
C ARG A 51 0.31 8.18 -3.53
N LYS A 52 0.29 9.03 -4.56
CA LYS A 52 -0.25 10.41 -4.44
C LYS A 52 -1.76 10.41 -4.18
N MET A 53 -2.54 9.52 -4.81
CA MET A 53 -3.96 9.36 -4.46
C MET A 53 -4.14 8.93 -3.00
N GLN A 54 -3.31 8.02 -2.50
CA GLN A 54 -3.34 7.63 -1.08
C GLN A 54 -2.93 8.78 -0.14
N GLN A 55 -1.95 9.61 -0.53
CA GLN A 55 -1.51 10.76 0.29
C GLN A 55 -2.49 11.93 0.24
N ASN A 56 -3.17 12.16 -0.89
CA ASN A 56 -4.17 13.23 -0.99
C ASN A 56 -5.45 12.92 -0.21
N VAL A 57 -5.75 11.65 0.04
CA VAL A 57 -6.84 11.26 0.96
C VAL A 57 -6.46 11.49 2.43
N VAL A 58 -5.15 11.47 2.75
CA VAL A 58 -4.64 11.72 4.11
C VAL A 58 -4.26 13.19 4.34
N GLY A 59 -4.00 13.95 3.27
CA GLY A 59 -3.42 15.32 3.34
C GLY A 59 -4.38 16.49 3.11
N SER A 60 -5.65 16.25 2.75
CA SER A 60 -6.65 17.31 2.74
C SER A 60 -7.04 17.60 4.19
N GLY A 61 -6.44 18.66 4.74
CA GLY A 61 -6.66 19.14 6.07
C GLY A 61 -8.16 19.22 6.38
N PHE A 62 -8.64 18.25 7.14
CA PHE A 62 -9.91 18.36 7.78
C PHE A 62 -9.77 19.44 8.86
N HIS A 63 -10.22 20.64 8.52
CA HIS A 63 -10.64 21.60 9.52
C HIS A 63 -11.47 20.83 10.55
N LYS A 64 -11.00 20.82 11.77
CA LYS A 64 -11.68 20.34 12.95
C LYS A 64 -12.92 21.18 13.18
N LYS A 65 -13.92 21.02 12.30
CA LYS A 65 -15.28 21.49 12.55
C LYS A 65 -15.89 20.37 13.38
N SER A 66 -16.05 20.62 14.66
CA SER A 66 -16.88 19.83 15.55
C SER A 66 -18.29 19.80 14.95
N ILE A 67 -18.52 18.85 14.06
CA ILE A 67 -19.86 18.50 13.65
C ILE A 67 -20.41 17.74 14.86
N GLU A 68 -21.23 18.36 15.62
CA GLU A 68 -22.20 17.66 16.46
C GLU A 68 -23.01 16.77 15.55
N ILE A 69 -22.57 15.51 15.48
CA ILE A 69 -23.24 14.48 14.70
C ILE A 69 -24.42 14.01 15.51
N ASN A 70 -25.52 14.77 15.43
CA ASN A 70 -26.85 14.34 15.86
C ASN A 70 -27.50 13.45 14.78
N LYS A 71 -26.72 12.62 14.10
CA LYS A 71 -27.20 11.50 13.30
C LYS A 71 -26.13 10.44 13.41
N GLN A 72 -26.36 9.48 14.28
CA GLN A 72 -25.53 8.30 14.49
C GLN A 72 -25.58 7.47 13.19
N LEU A 73 -24.80 7.88 12.19
CA LEU A 73 -24.50 7.03 11.06
C LEU A 73 -23.71 5.86 11.63
N GLU A 74 -24.36 4.71 11.63
CA GLU A 74 -23.68 3.49 12.07
C GLU A 74 -22.52 3.21 11.11
N PHE A 75 -21.35 2.90 11.65
CA PHE A 75 -20.19 2.54 10.84
C PHE A 75 -20.52 1.40 9.86
N SER A 76 -21.37 0.49 10.30
CA SER A 76 -21.90 -0.63 9.52
C SER A 76 -22.51 -0.22 8.18
N ASP A 77 -23.14 0.96 8.08
CA ASP A 77 -23.78 1.42 6.85
C ASP A 77 -22.80 1.67 5.69
N ASN A 78 -21.53 1.87 6.03
CA ASN A 78 -20.46 2.07 5.06
C ASN A 78 -19.80 0.76 4.59
N LEU A 79 -20.23 -0.38 5.15
CA LEU A 79 -19.64 -1.69 4.87
C LEU A 79 -20.49 -2.48 3.86
N THR A 80 -19.82 -3.31 3.08
CA THR A 80 -20.50 -4.34 2.29
C THR A 80 -21.02 -5.45 3.19
N GLU A 81 -21.96 -6.27 2.71
CA GLU A 81 -22.51 -7.40 3.48
C GLU A 81 -21.44 -8.37 3.98
N THR A 82 -20.42 -8.62 3.14
CA THR A 82 -19.28 -9.46 3.51
C THR A 82 -18.44 -8.83 4.62
N GLU A 83 -18.16 -7.53 4.53
CA GLU A 83 -17.43 -6.79 5.56
C GLU A 83 -18.22 -6.72 6.87
N LYS A 84 -19.56 -6.54 6.81
CA LYS A 84 -20.44 -6.58 7.97
C LYS A 84 -20.35 -7.93 8.68
N SER A 85 -20.51 -9.03 7.94
CA SER A 85 -20.43 -10.38 8.49
C SER A 85 -19.11 -10.65 9.21
N VAL A 86 -18.00 -10.13 8.68
CA VAL A 86 -16.69 -10.24 9.33
C VAL A 86 -16.61 -9.36 10.57
N LEU A 87 -17.12 -8.12 10.48
CA LEU A 87 -17.11 -7.19 11.61
C LEU A 87 -17.98 -7.72 12.77
N ASP A 88 -19.14 -8.29 12.48
CA ASP A 88 -20.06 -8.84 13.49
C ASP A 88 -19.39 -9.97 14.30
N ILE A 89 -18.71 -10.91 13.64
CA ILE A 89 -17.96 -11.96 14.33
C ILE A 89 -16.82 -11.39 15.18
N LEU A 90 -16.10 -10.40 14.65
CA LEU A 90 -15.03 -9.74 15.39
C LEU A 90 -15.58 -9.03 16.64
N LEU A 91 -16.72 -8.34 16.52
CA LEU A 91 -17.37 -7.66 17.62
C LEU A 91 -17.91 -8.65 18.66
N GLU A 92 -18.55 -9.72 18.21
CA GLU A 92 -19.07 -10.77 19.11
C GLU A 92 -17.96 -11.41 19.95
N CYS A 93 -16.87 -11.85 19.30
CA CYS A 93 -15.72 -12.41 20.00
C CYS A 93 -15.07 -11.39 20.95
N SER A 94 -14.92 -10.13 20.52
CA SER A 94 -14.31 -9.09 21.34
C SER A 94 -15.15 -8.72 22.56
N LYS A 95 -16.49 -8.73 22.45
CA LYS A 95 -17.39 -8.56 23.61
C LYS A 95 -17.26 -9.68 24.64
N GLN A 96 -16.94 -10.87 24.18
CA GLN A 96 -16.66 -12.04 25.04
C GLN A 96 -15.20 -12.07 25.55
N ASN A 97 -14.42 -11.02 25.24
CA ASN A 97 -13.00 -10.95 25.53
C ASN A 97 -12.19 -12.14 24.96
N THR A 98 -12.64 -12.66 23.82
CA THR A 98 -11.99 -13.75 23.11
C THR A 98 -11.50 -13.26 21.75
N PRO A 99 -10.27 -13.61 21.34
CA PRO A 99 -9.78 -13.25 20.03
C PRO A 99 -10.44 -14.11 18.94
N THR A 100 -10.66 -13.51 17.79
CA THR A 100 -11.27 -14.19 16.64
C THR A 100 -10.22 -14.98 15.87
N SER A 101 -10.47 -16.26 15.65
CA SER A 101 -9.58 -17.14 14.90
C SER A 101 -9.68 -16.90 13.38
N ILE A 102 -8.63 -17.34 12.67
CA ILE A 102 -8.61 -17.35 11.20
C ILE A 102 -9.79 -18.12 10.62
N ASP A 103 -10.14 -19.24 11.22
CA ASP A 103 -11.23 -20.11 10.77
C ASP A 103 -12.61 -19.45 10.89
N GLN A 104 -12.85 -18.68 11.94
CA GLN A 104 -14.09 -17.94 12.11
C GLN A 104 -14.25 -16.88 11.02
N ILE A 105 -13.17 -16.12 10.74
CA ILE A 105 -13.19 -15.13 9.66
C ILE A 105 -13.39 -15.80 8.30
N ASN A 106 -12.70 -16.90 8.02
CA ASN A 106 -12.84 -17.61 6.74
C ASN A 106 -14.25 -18.18 6.54
N ARG A 107 -14.95 -18.56 7.63
CA ARG A 107 -16.38 -18.96 7.58
C ARG A 107 -17.26 -17.76 7.24
N ALA A 108 -17.06 -16.61 7.90
CA ALA A 108 -17.82 -15.39 7.61
C ALA A 108 -17.64 -14.93 6.17
N LEU A 109 -16.44 -15.10 5.62
CA LEU A 109 -16.14 -14.80 4.22
C LEU A 109 -16.70 -15.84 3.25
N GLY A 110 -17.23 -16.98 3.70
CA GLY A 110 -17.68 -18.08 2.84
C GLY A 110 -16.55 -18.77 2.07
N VAL A 111 -15.30 -18.67 2.54
CA VAL A 111 -14.12 -19.15 1.81
C VAL A 111 -13.45 -20.37 2.44
N LYS A 112 -14.05 -20.95 3.47
CA LYS A 112 -13.47 -22.08 4.23
C LYS A 112 -13.03 -23.26 3.33
N ASN A 113 -13.77 -23.52 2.24
CA ASN A 113 -13.52 -24.63 1.32
C ASN A 113 -12.67 -24.23 0.12
N LYS A 114 -12.16 -23.01 0.07
CA LYS A 114 -11.29 -22.54 -1.02
C LYS A 114 -9.82 -22.82 -0.72
N GLU A 115 -8.99 -22.71 -1.74
CA GLU A 115 -7.54 -22.84 -1.60
C GLU A 115 -6.99 -21.84 -0.57
N VAL A 116 -5.98 -22.25 0.20
CA VAL A 116 -5.36 -21.46 1.29
C VAL A 116 -4.89 -20.08 0.81
N THR A 117 -4.33 -20.01 -0.39
CA THR A 117 -3.88 -18.76 -1.01
C THR A 117 -5.04 -17.78 -1.21
N ILE A 118 -6.19 -18.28 -1.68
CA ILE A 118 -7.40 -17.48 -1.87
C ILE A 118 -7.98 -17.04 -0.53
N GLN A 119 -8.03 -17.95 0.46
CA GLN A 119 -8.48 -17.64 1.82
C GLN A 119 -7.65 -16.50 2.42
N ASN A 120 -6.31 -16.62 2.34
CA ASN A 120 -5.39 -15.62 2.88
C ASN A 120 -5.56 -14.26 2.22
N LYS A 121 -5.69 -14.23 0.89
CA LYS A 121 -5.88 -13.00 0.13
C LYS A 121 -7.20 -12.31 0.51
N LEU A 122 -8.33 -13.02 0.40
CA LEU A 122 -9.64 -12.44 0.68
C LEU A 122 -9.76 -11.95 2.12
N ARG A 123 -9.25 -12.71 3.10
CA ARG A 123 -9.21 -12.26 4.49
C ARG A 123 -8.40 -11.00 4.68
N SER A 124 -7.18 -10.96 4.12
CA SER A 124 -6.30 -9.80 4.21
C SER A 124 -6.94 -8.56 3.58
N ASP A 125 -7.51 -8.71 2.37
CA ASP A 125 -8.12 -7.61 1.64
C ASP A 125 -9.35 -7.06 2.40
N THR A 126 -10.22 -7.95 2.91
CA THR A 126 -11.42 -7.54 3.66
C THR A 126 -11.06 -6.81 4.95
N LEU A 127 -10.14 -7.35 5.76
CA LEU A 127 -9.72 -6.71 7.00
C LEU A 127 -9.05 -5.37 6.75
N GLN A 128 -8.25 -5.27 5.68
CA GLN A 128 -7.64 -4.01 5.29
C GLN A 128 -8.68 -2.97 4.85
N MET A 129 -9.75 -3.40 4.14
CA MET A 129 -10.83 -2.50 3.72
C MET A 129 -11.65 -2.01 4.91
N ILE A 130 -11.97 -2.89 5.87
CA ILE A 130 -12.63 -2.50 7.12
C ILE A 130 -11.81 -1.44 7.86
N ASN A 131 -10.51 -1.67 8.05
CA ASN A 131 -9.63 -0.70 8.70
C ASN A 131 -9.56 0.63 7.96
N LYS A 132 -9.44 0.63 6.63
CA LYS A 132 -9.42 1.87 5.83
C LYS A 132 -10.71 2.66 5.96
N LYS A 133 -11.87 1.99 5.87
CA LYS A 133 -13.18 2.63 6.04
C LYS A 133 -13.34 3.20 7.45
N PHE A 134 -12.87 2.46 8.46
CA PHE A 134 -12.88 2.93 9.84
C PHE A 134 -12.00 4.16 10.05
N MET A 135 -10.78 4.18 9.53
CA MET A 135 -9.91 5.35 9.62
C MET A 135 -10.56 6.62 9.07
N VAL A 136 -11.27 6.48 7.94
CA VAL A 136 -12.03 7.61 7.34
C VAL A 136 -13.21 7.99 8.22
N PHE A 137 -14.00 7.03 8.67
CA PHE A 137 -15.19 7.25 9.50
C PHE A 137 -14.85 7.91 10.85
N ALA A 138 -13.84 7.38 11.53
CA ALA A 138 -13.43 7.86 12.85
C ALA A 138 -12.41 9.02 12.79
N SER A 139 -12.00 9.46 11.58
CA SER A 139 -10.96 10.48 11.35
C SER A 139 -9.70 10.22 12.19
N THR A 140 -9.23 8.97 12.20
CA THR A 140 -8.08 8.49 12.98
C THR A 140 -7.08 7.76 12.11
N SER A 141 -5.83 7.66 12.57
CA SER A 141 -4.82 6.78 11.99
C SER A 141 -4.79 5.38 12.61
N ASP A 142 -5.57 5.17 13.67
CA ASP A 142 -5.61 3.89 14.37
C ASP A 142 -6.38 2.85 13.56
N THR A 143 -5.96 1.59 13.69
CA THR A 143 -6.69 0.46 13.10
C THR A 143 -7.80 -0.01 14.03
N LEU A 144 -8.94 -0.38 13.45
CA LEU A 144 -10.06 -0.97 14.18
C LEU A 144 -9.76 -2.43 14.53
N VAL A 145 -9.29 -3.19 13.53
CA VAL A 145 -8.98 -4.60 13.67
C VAL A 145 -7.48 -4.76 13.82
N GLU A 146 -7.08 -5.31 14.94
CA GLU A 146 -5.69 -5.62 15.26
C GLU A 146 -5.41 -7.11 15.02
N ARG A 147 -4.19 -7.39 14.58
CA ARG A 147 -3.68 -8.74 14.37
C ARG A 147 -2.64 -9.04 15.41
N GLU A 148 -2.81 -10.10 16.17
CA GLU A 148 -1.84 -10.56 17.16
C GLU A 148 -1.48 -12.04 16.96
N LYS A 149 -0.36 -12.46 17.52
CA LYS A 149 0.03 -13.87 17.53
C LYS A 149 -0.60 -14.53 18.75
N THR A 150 -1.02 -15.80 18.59
CA THR A 150 -1.51 -16.56 19.74
C THR A 150 -0.40 -16.80 20.76
N THR A 151 -0.74 -16.85 22.02
CA THR A 151 0.21 -17.16 23.11
C THR A 151 0.71 -18.59 23.06
N LEU A 152 -0.12 -19.51 22.58
CA LEU A 152 0.19 -20.96 22.52
C LEU A 152 1.09 -21.31 21.33
N ASP A 153 0.84 -20.71 20.16
CA ASP A 153 1.64 -20.94 18.96
C ASP A 153 1.87 -19.60 18.23
N LYS A 154 3.10 -19.11 18.29
CA LYS A 154 3.52 -17.85 17.64
C LYS A 154 3.43 -17.87 16.10
N ARG A 155 3.14 -19.03 15.49
CA ARG A 155 2.91 -19.16 14.04
C ARG A 155 1.46 -18.87 13.67
N VAL A 156 0.54 -19.00 14.63
CA VAL A 156 -0.88 -18.77 14.43
C VAL A 156 -1.22 -17.34 14.78
N TYR A 157 -2.02 -16.72 13.92
CA TYR A 157 -2.53 -15.36 14.12
C TYR A 157 -3.99 -15.41 14.51
N GLN A 158 -4.38 -14.40 15.29
CA GLN A 158 -5.74 -14.12 15.68
C GLN A 158 -6.02 -12.64 15.56
N TYR A 159 -7.28 -12.26 15.60
CA TYR A 159 -7.73 -10.89 15.37
C TYR A 159 -8.63 -10.45 16.51
N LYS A 160 -8.55 -9.16 16.85
CA LYS A 160 -9.44 -8.54 17.83
C LYS A 160 -9.80 -7.14 17.40
N ILE A 161 -10.91 -6.62 17.95
CA ILE A 161 -11.24 -5.21 17.82
C ILE A 161 -10.41 -4.42 18.85
N ASN A 162 -9.89 -3.27 18.43
CA ASN A 162 -9.20 -2.36 19.32
C ASN A 162 -10.18 -1.89 20.41
N GLU A 163 -9.83 -2.15 21.66
CA GLU A 163 -10.68 -1.91 22.83
C GLU A 163 -11.19 -0.47 22.94
N ARG A 164 -10.40 0.51 22.46
CA ARG A 164 -10.79 1.93 22.45
C ARG A 164 -12.06 2.20 21.65
N TYR A 165 -12.36 1.35 20.69
CA TYR A 165 -13.45 1.54 19.73
C TYR A 165 -14.59 0.55 19.90
N LEU A 166 -14.43 -0.48 20.74
CA LEU A 166 -15.43 -1.52 20.93
C LEU A 166 -16.82 -0.98 21.29
N ASN A 167 -16.87 0.07 22.13
CA ASN A 167 -18.13 0.69 22.57
C ASN A 167 -18.62 1.82 21.65
N LYS A 168 -17.86 2.16 20.61
CA LYS A 168 -18.18 3.28 19.70
C LYS A 168 -18.75 2.81 18.37
N ILE A 169 -18.68 1.51 18.11
CA ILE A 169 -19.17 0.90 16.89
C ILE A 169 -20.43 0.12 17.22
N LYS A 170 -21.52 0.54 16.61
CA LYS A 170 -22.81 -0.16 16.59
C LYS A 170 -23.16 -0.49 15.16
#